data_3886b47ef3701f35d69e08a497855b90
#
_entry.id   3886b47ef3701f35d69e08a497855b90
#
_cell.length_a   1.000
_cell.length_b   1.000
_cell.length_c   1.000
_cell.angle_alpha   90.00
_cell.angle_beta   90.00
_cell.angle_gamma   90.00
#
_symmetry.space_group_name_H-M   'P 1'
#
loop_
_entity.id
_entity.type
_entity.pdbx_description
1 polymer ?
#
loop_
_entity_poly.entity_id
_entity_poly.type
_entity_poly.pdbx_seq_one_letter_code
_entity_poly.pdbx_strand_id
1 'polypeptide(L)'
;MEHRTSPNTFSRWFYSLRAPVVLYPAILLGIQMLLAIALTWTARGTLDPTAADTRLLAFDPKAITSLRIEGGGEGLSLARGDQGWLITNLSDFPAEGTKVNQLLDKLAGLKRPLPVATSAEAQKRHKVADDGFERKVTLEVGDQDVATLLLGDSPGFKRQFARPAGDQAVYDLDLPLFEVSNRVDDWLLHDRLRVDQAKLTGIATADWQITKDKDTWQLEGSTDKPDPAAVINLVGRLGNLGYRGVLGTADKPEYNQTTPALDLTLQLADGSHRTYRISKAKDSQDYVLKAADQPWYFKLSEFDLEGLLDLNRDKLLGKAPKGAPPAAGAATETSNPTTGVVAPAETNPTASGSAQPPSLPSPTTQ
;
A
#
# COMPACT_ATOMS: atom_id res chain seq x y z
N MET A 1 21.65 -7.54 -106.08
CA MET A 1 21.65 -6.84 -104.78
C MET A 1 20.81 -7.71 -103.85
N GLU A 2 21.54 -8.56 -103.07
CA GLU A 2 20.89 -9.49 -102.09
C GLU A 2 20.94 -8.89 -100.73
N HIS A 3 19.78 -8.68 -100.11
CA HIS A 3 19.69 -8.39 -98.69
C HIS A 3 19.60 -9.68 -97.88
N ARG A 4 20.70 -10.02 -97.21
CA ARG A 4 20.74 -11.06 -96.18
C ARG A 4 20.16 -10.53 -94.83
N THR A 5 19.00 -11.01 -94.47
CA THR A 5 18.48 -10.83 -93.08
C THR A 5 19.07 -11.90 -92.13
N SER A 6 19.67 -11.40 -91.10
CA SER A 6 20.26 -12.21 -89.96
C SER A 6 19.11 -12.75 -89.10
N PRO A 7 19.17 -14.00 -88.59
CA PRO A 7 18.14 -14.55 -87.68
C PRO A 7 18.35 -14.13 -86.26
N ASN A 8 17.28 -13.72 -85.60
CA ASN A 8 17.14 -13.31 -84.18
C ASN A 8 17.64 -14.38 -83.20
N THR A 9 18.64 -14.00 -82.41
CA THR A 9 19.26 -14.80 -81.31
C THR A 9 18.39 -14.88 -80.03
N PHE A 10 17.13 -14.45 -80.08
CA PHE A 10 16.27 -14.36 -78.86
C PHE A 10 15.54 -15.68 -78.50
N SER A 11 15.54 -16.67 -79.35
CA SER A 11 14.76 -17.92 -79.12
C SER A 11 15.51 -19.05 -78.45
N ARG A 12 16.80 -18.89 -78.09
CA ARG A 12 17.58 -20.01 -77.50
C ARG A 12 17.62 -20.06 -75.96
N TRP A 13 17.09 -19.03 -75.31
CA TRP A 13 17.18 -18.95 -73.84
C TRP A 13 15.99 -19.68 -73.11
N PHE A 14 14.88 -19.92 -73.78
CA PHE A 14 13.73 -20.56 -73.16
C PHE A 14 13.75 -22.11 -73.17
N TYR A 15 14.71 -22.72 -73.87
CA TYR A 15 14.80 -24.18 -73.94
C TYR A 15 15.69 -24.81 -72.86
N SER A 16 16.50 -24.03 -72.15
CA SER A 16 17.38 -24.56 -71.08
C SER A 16 16.66 -24.79 -69.74
N LEU A 17 15.43 -24.35 -69.58
CA LEU A 17 14.64 -24.49 -68.34
C LEU A 17 13.86 -25.81 -68.27
N ARG A 18 14.01 -26.70 -69.27
CA ARG A 18 13.28 -28.01 -69.32
C ARG A 18 14.06 -29.16 -68.70
N ALA A 19 15.27 -28.97 -68.23
CA ALA A 19 16.00 -30.01 -67.50
C ALA A 19 15.38 -30.18 -66.11
N PRO A 20 14.94 -31.36 -65.69
CA PRO A 20 14.30 -31.61 -64.39
C PRO A 20 15.25 -31.19 -63.23
N VAL A 21 16.58 -31.18 -63.44
CA VAL A 21 17.61 -30.80 -62.49
C VAL A 21 17.54 -29.31 -62.09
N VAL A 22 16.98 -28.41 -62.95
CA VAL A 22 16.88 -26.97 -62.63
C VAL A 22 15.46 -26.62 -62.17
N LEU A 23 14.45 -27.38 -62.61
CA LEU A 23 13.03 -27.11 -62.31
C LEU A 23 12.75 -27.42 -60.80
N TYR A 24 13.23 -28.51 -60.27
CA TYR A 24 13.01 -28.90 -58.86
C TYR A 24 13.61 -27.89 -57.84
N PRO A 25 14.85 -27.45 -57.96
CA PRO A 25 15.40 -26.41 -57.07
C PRO A 25 14.73 -25.05 -57.26
N ALA A 26 14.29 -24.69 -58.46
CA ALA A 26 13.53 -23.44 -58.67
C ALA A 26 12.15 -23.45 -58.00
N ILE A 27 11.43 -24.59 -58.04
CA ILE A 27 10.17 -24.79 -57.32
C ILE A 27 10.38 -24.78 -55.83
N LEU A 28 11.45 -25.46 -55.32
CA LEU A 28 11.80 -25.47 -53.91
C LEU A 28 12.14 -24.04 -53.38
N LEU A 29 12.87 -23.28 -54.16
CA LEU A 29 13.21 -21.87 -53.84
C LEU A 29 11.94 -21.00 -53.79
N GLY A 30 11.00 -21.21 -54.73
CA GLY A 30 9.70 -20.54 -54.75
C GLY A 30 8.86 -20.85 -53.51
N ILE A 31 8.82 -22.14 -53.09
CA ILE A 31 8.11 -22.56 -51.88
C ILE A 31 8.78 -21.96 -50.62
N GLN A 32 10.12 -21.97 -50.56
CA GLN A 32 10.85 -21.32 -49.44
C GLN A 32 10.62 -19.81 -49.36
N MET A 33 10.56 -19.15 -50.52
CA MET A 33 10.26 -17.70 -50.59
C MET A 33 8.83 -17.40 -50.15
N LEU A 34 7.85 -18.21 -50.59
CA LEU A 34 6.48 -18.10 -50.12
C LEU A 34 6.32 -18.41 -48.63
N LEU A 35 7.01 -19.42 -48.13
CA LEU A 35 7.03 -19.73 -46.70
C LEU A 35 7.68 -18.61 -45.87
N ALA A 36 8.79 -18.03 -46.34
CA ALA A 36 9.44 -16.89 -45.70
C ALA A 36 8.55 -15.64 -45.70
N ILE A 37 7.83 -15.37 -46.82
CA ILE A 37 6.85 -14.29 -46.88
C ILE A 37 5.67 -14.55 -45.94
N ALA A 38 5.11 -15.76 -45.90
CA ALA A 38 4.04 -16.13 -44.98
C ALA A 38 4.47 -16.00 -43.52
N LEU A 39 5.68 -16.47 -43.16
CA LEU A 39 6.24 -16.33 -41.81
C LEU A 39 6.52 -14.87 -41.46
N THR A 40 6.99 -14.04 -42.40
CA THR A 40 7.19 -12.60 -42.14
C THR A 40 5.87 -11.84 -42.02
N TRP A 41 4.82 -12.26 -42.70
CA TRP A 41 3.48 -11.66 -42.55
C TRP A 41 2.83 -12.03 -41.22
N THR A 42 2.98 -13.28 -40.77
CA THR A 42 2.51 -13.70 -39.43
C THR A 42 3.36 -13.09 -38.32
N ALA A 43 4.68 -12.89 -38.53
CA ALA A 43 5.56 -12.26 -37.53
C ALA A 43 5.40 -10.72 -37.45
N ARG A 44 4.96 -10.05 -38.54
CA ARG A 44 4.73 -8.59 -38.53
C ARG A 44 3.53 -8.16 -37.67
N GLY A 45 2.61 -9.09 -37.34
CA GLY A 45 1.50 -8.82 -36.42
C GLY A 45 1.90 -8.72 -34.93
N THR A 46 3.15 -9.10 -34.56
CA THR A 46 3.57 -9.20 -33.17
C THR A 46 4.68 -8.23 -32.74
N LEU A 47 5.29 -7.49 -33.67
CA LEU A 47 6.41 -6.57 -33.37
C LEU A 47 6.18 -5.22 -34.07
N ASP A 48 5.10 -4.54 -33.73
CA ASP A 48 4.92 -3.13 -34.12
C ASP A 48 5.71 -2.28 -33.12
N PRO A 49 6.81 -1.60 -33.53
CA PRO A 49 7.56 -0.72 -32.63
C PRO A 49 6.73 0.50 -32.16
N THR A 50 5.61 0.80 -32.81
CA THR A 50 4.63 1.77 -32.34
C THR A 50 3.81 1.27 -31.15
N ALA A 51 3.81 -0.05 -30.87
CA ALA A 51 3.10 -0.62 -29.71
C ALA A 51 3.73 -0.21 -28.37
N ALA A 52 5.02 0.14 -28.33
CA ALA A 52 5.74 0.49 -27.10
C ALA A 52 5.24 1.81 -26.45
N ASP A 53 4.50 2.64 -27.16
CA ASP A 53 3.92 3.90 -26.62
C ASP A 53 2.41 3.81 -26.39
N THR A 54 1.79 2.67 -26.68
CA THR A 54 0.37 2.44 -26.41
C THR A 54 0.15 2.11 -24.93
N ARG A 55 -0.97 2.56 -24.38
CA ARG A 55 -1.39 2.19 -23.02
C ARG A 55 -1.63 0.69 -22.93
N LEU A 56 -1.23 0.09 -21.81
CA LEU A 56 -1.48 -1.33 -21.57
C LEU A 56 -2.98 -1.59 -21.34
N LEU A 57 -3.64 -0.71 -20.59
CA LEU A 57 -5.06 -0.75 -20.28
C LEU A 57 -5.75 0.50 -20.87
N ALA A 58 -6.89 0.31 -21.53
CA ALA A 58 -7.65 1.39 -22.15
C ALA A 58 -8.88 1.75 -21.30
N PHE A 59 -8.73 2.69 -20.37
CA PHE A 59 -9.84 3.22 -19.56
C PHE A 59 -9.58 4.68 -19.17
N ASP A 60 -10.62 5.37 -18.71
CA ASP A 60 -10.52 6.70 -18.08
C ASP A 60 -10.60 6.53 -16.56
N PRO A 61 -9.56 6.91 -15.78
CA PRO A 61 -9.56 6.82 -14.32
C PRO A 61 -10.75 7.52 -13.65
N LYS A 62 -11.24 8.61 -14.26
CA LYS A 62 -12.36 9.38 -13.72
C LYS A 62 -13.71 8.71 -13.91
N ALA A 63 -13.83 7.87 -14.92
CA ALA A 63 -15.06 7.13 -15.22
C ALA A 63 -15.23 5.88 -14.35
N ILE A 64 -14.16 5.39 -13.69
CA ILE A 64 -14.22 4.19 -12.87
C ILE A 64 -15.15 4.41 -11.68
N THR A 65 -16.13 3.53 -11.54
CA THR A 65 -17.12 3.52 -10.44
C THR A 65 -16.81 2.49 -9.40
N SER A 66 -16.15 1.36 -9.76
CA SER A 66 -15.72 0.35 -8.82
C SER A 66 -14.39 -0.30 -9.21
N LEU A 67 -13.72 -0.85 -8.21
CA LEU A 67 -12.43 -1.52 -8.31
C LEU A 67 -12.42 -2.74 -7.40
N ARG A 68 -12.08 -3.91 -7.94
CA ARG A 68 -11.85 -5.13 -7.14
C ARG A 68 -10.39 -5.58 -7.26
N ILE A 69 -9.81 -6.00 -6.14
CA ILE A 69 -8.48 -6.62 -6.08
C ILE A 69 -8.62 -7.94 -5.34
N GLU A 70 -8.38 -9.03 -6.05
CA GLU A 70 -8.53 -10.41 -5.56
C GLU A 70 -7.17 -11.13 -5.56
N GLY A 71 -6.96 -12.08 -4.64
CA GLY A 71 -5.80 -12.96 -4.59
C GLY A 71 -5.51 -13.49 -3.19
N GLY A 72 -4.91 -14.69 -3.08
CA GLY A 72 -4.51 -15.27 -1.81
C GLY A 72 -5.64 -15.53 -0.80
N GLY A 73 -6.90 -15.68 -1.27
CA GLY A 73 -8.06 -15.91 -0.41
C GLY A 73 -8.65 -14.64 0.22
N GLU A 74 -8.02 -13.51 0.06
CA GLU A 74 -8.51 -12.19 0.50
C GLU A 74 -8.96 -11.37 -0.71
N GLY A 75 -9.81 -10.36 -0.47
CA GLY A 75 -10.29 -9.47 -1.51
C GLY A 75 -10.62 -8.09 -0.97
N LEU A 76 -10.37 -7.09 -1.80
CA LEU A 76 -10.77 -5.71 -1.60
C LEU A 76 -11.81 -5.35 -2.66
N SER A 77 -12.92 -4.77 -2.22
CA SER A 77 -13.94 -4.21 -3.11
C SER A 77 -14.17 -2.75 -2.76
N LEU A 78 -13.93 -1.89 -3.74
CA LEU A 78 -14.09 -0.45 -3.62
C LEU A 78 -15.18 0.03 -4.58
N ALA A 79 -16.03 0.94 -4.11
CA ALA A 79 -16.99 1.64 -4.96
C ALA A 79 -16.93 3.15 -4.72
N ARG A 80 -17.21 3.92 -5.76
CA ARG A 80 -17.28 5.37 -5.68
C ARG A 80 -18.64 5.78 -5.13
N GLY A 81 -18.67 6.36 -3.93
CA GLY A 81 -19.86 6.98 -3.33
C GLY A 81 -19.89 8.50 -3.54
N ASP A 82 -20.93 9.15 -3.03
CA ASP A 82 -21.15 10.61 -3.16
C ASP A 82 -20.04 11.44 -2.50
N GLN A 83 -19.44 10.93 -1.42
CA GLN A 83 -18.40 11.63 -0.64
C GLN A 83 -16.99 11.04 -0.82
N GLY A 84 -16.78 10.15 -1.78
CA GLY A 84 -15.50 9.51 -2.02
C GLY A 84 -15.59 8.01 -2.18
N TRP A 85 -14.44 7.33 -2.07
CA TRP A 85 -14.36 5.89 -2.21
C TRP A 85 -14.79 5.17 -0.92
N LEU A 86 -15.53 4.08 -1.07
CA LEU A 86 -16.04 3.21 0.01
C LEU A 86 -15.53 1.79 -0.18
N ILE A 87 -15.21 1.12 0.93
CA ILE A 87 -14.85 -0.30 0.98
C ILE A 87 -16.13 -1.10 1.19
N THR A 88 -16.70 -1.64 0.11
CA THR A 88 -18.04 -2.24 0.13
C THR A 88 -18.07 -3.55 0.89
N ASN A 89 -17.03 -4.33 0.87
CA ASN A 89 -16.92 -5.55 1.66
C ASN A 89 -16.57 -5.31 3.15
N LEU A 90 -16.53 -4.02 3.58
CA LEU A 90 -16.39 -3.62 4.98
C LEU A 90 -17.51 -2.67 5.42
N SER A 91 -18.77 -2.98 5.08
CA SER A 91 -19.94 -2.18 5.42
C SER A 91 -19.81 -0.71 4.97
N ASP A 92 -19.38 -0.50 3.72
CA ASP A 92 -19.21 0.81 3.08
C ASP A 92 -18.31 1.78 3.89
N PHE A 93 -17.24 1.24 4.48
CA PHE A 93 -16.29 2.06 5.21
C PHE A 93 -15.54 2.99 4.26
N PRO A 94 -15.33 4.28 4.61
CA PRO A 94 -14.57 5.20 3.78
C PRO A 94 -13.14 4.73 3.52
N ALA A 95 -12.75 4.71 2.25
CA ALA A 95 -11.39 4.39 1.82
C ALA A 95 -10.52 5.66 1.74
N GLU A 96 -9.20 5.47 1.77
CA GLU A 96 -8.23 6.53 1.47
C GLU A 96 -8.29 6.87 -0.04
N GLY A 97 -9.15 7.83 -0.38
CA GLY A 97 -9.46 8.18 -1.76
C GLY A 97 -8.26 8.63 -2.57
N THR A 98 -7.29 9.33 -1.95
CA THR A 98 -6.05 9.74 -2.61
C THR A 98 -5.26 8.53 -3.09
N LYS A 99 -5.14 7.49 -2.25
CA LYS A 99 -4.44 6.25 -2.60
C LYS A 99 -5.15 5.50 -3.72
N VAL A 100 -6.50 5.43 -3.70
CA VAL A 100 -7.28 4.78 -4.77
C VAL A 100 -7.08 5.51 -6.09
N ASN A 101 -7.18 6.84 -6.10
CA ASN A 101 -6.98 7.64 -7.30
C ASN A 101 -5.54 7.50 -7.85
N GLN A 102 -4.53 7.50 -6.99
CA GLN A 102 -3.14 7.26 -7.39
C GLN A 102 -2.95 5.89 -8.05
N LEU A 103 -3.59 4.83 -7.51
CA LEU A 103 -3.56 3.52 -8.16
C LEU A 103 -4.22 3.57 -9.55
N LEU A 104 -5.40 4.17 -9.68
CA LEU A 104 -6.09 4.28 -10.97
C LEU A 104 -5.26 5.07 -12.00
N ASP A 105 -4.66 6.19 -11.60
CA ASP A 105 -3.78 6.97 -12.47
C ASP A 105 -2.54 6.18 -12.89
N LYS A 106 -1.95 5.42 -11.97
CA LYS A 106 -0.82 4.54 -12.27
C LYS A 106 -1.20 3.45 -13.26
N LEU A 107 -2.33 2.77 -13.05
CA LEU A 107 -2.83 1.73 -13.96
C LEU A 107 -3.12 2.29 -15.36
N ALA A 108 -3.72 3.48 -15.45
CA ALA A 108 -3.98 4.15 -16.73
C ALA A 108 -2.70 4.63 -17.44
N GLY A 109 -1.65 4.92 -16.67
CA GLY A 109 -0.35 5.33 -17.17
C GLY A 109 0.56 4.18 -17.61
N LEU A 110 0.19 2.91 -17.34
CA LEU A 110 0.99 1.76 -17.74
C LEU A 110 1.12 1.70 -19.27
N LYS A 111 2.36 1.69 -19.74
CA LYS A 111 2.68 1.50 -21.14
C LYS A 111 2.81 0.01 -21.44
N ARG A 112 2.53 -0.37 -22.68
CA ARG A 112 2.68 -1.75 -23.17
C ARG A 112 4.15 -1.99 -23.57
N PRO A 113 4.96 -2.68 -22.76
CA PRO A 113 6.34 -3.00 -23.13
C PRO A 113 6.37 -4.16 -24.14
N LEU A 114 7.58 -4.56 -24.57
CA LEU A 114 7.72 -5.79 -25.33
C LEU A 114 7.30 -7.00 -24.46
N PRO A 115 6.56 -7.96 -25.03
CA PRO A 115 6.14 -9.14 -24.29
C PRO A 115 7.35 -10.02 -23.94
N VAL A 116 7.34 -10.56 -22.71
CA VAL A 116 8.34 -11.55 -22.26
C VAL A 116 7.98 -12.96 -22.71
N ALA A 117 6.70 -13.23 -22.93
CA ALA A 117 6.19 -14.51 -23.42
C ALA A 117 4.77 -14.37 -23.96
N THR A 118 4.33 -15.35 -24.79
CA THR A 118 2.98 -15.34 -25.40
C THR A 118 2.29 -16.70 -25.34
N SER A 119 2.91 -17.73 -24.72
CA SER A 119 2.32 -19.07 -24.66
C SER A 119 1.50 -19.28 -23.38
N ALA A 120 0.50 -20.15 -23.42
CA ALA A 120 -0.34 -20.51 -22.27
C ALA A 120 0.48 -21.14 -21.12
N GLU A 121 1.52 -21.92 -21.46
CA GLU A 121 2.43 -22.49 -20.46
C GLU A 121 3.25 -21.41 -19.74
N ALA A 122 3.63 -20.35 -20.45
CA ALA A 122 4.32 -19.23 -19.85
C ALA A 122 3.39 -18.42 -18.96
N GLN A 123 2.12 -18.24 -19.32
CA GLN A 123 1.11 -17.60 -18.46
C GLN A 123 0.97 -18.33 -17.12
N LYS A 124 0.87 -19.69 -17.15
CA LYS A 124 0.82 -20.51 -15.93
C LYS A 124 2.12 -20.44 -15.13
N ARG A 125 3.28 -20.52 -15.80
CA ARG A 125 4.60 -20.45 -15.15
C ARG A 125 4.82 -19.13 -14.44
N HIS A 126 4.35 -18.02 -15.02
CA HIS A 126 4.47 -16.66 -14.44
C HIS A 126 3.27 -16.28 -13.55
N LYS A 127 2.34 -17.22 -13.30
CA LYS A 127 1.12 -17.02 -12.52
C LYS A 127 0.28 -15.81 -12.97
N VAL A 128 0.05 -15.72 -14.27
CA VAL A 128 -0.82 -14.70 -14.88
C VAL A 128 -1.93 -15.34 -15.74
N ALA A 129 -2.21 -16.64 -15.55
CA ALA A 129 -3.32 -17.34 -16.16
C ALA A 129 -4.65 -16.97 -15.49
N ASP A 130 -5.78 -17.15 -16.19
CA ASP A 130 -7.10 -16.81 -15.65
C ASP A 130 -7.48 -17.64 -14.42
N ASP A 131 -6.94 -18.85 -14.31
CA ASP A 131 -7.11 -19.79 -13.20
C ASP A 131 -5.94 -19.80 -12.19
N GLY A 132 -4.93 -18.94 -12.38
CA GLY A 132 -3.74 -18.92 -11.53
C GLY A 132 -3.01 -17.57 -11.57
N PHE A 133 -3.22 -16.75 -10.53
CA PHE A 133 -2.64 -15.42 -10.39
C PHE A 133 -2.32 -15.09 -8.93
N GLU A 134 -1.40 -14.17 -8.70
CA GLU A 134 -1.13 -13.63 -7.36
C GLU A 134 -2.12 -12.51 -7.01
N ARG A 135 -2.47 -11.65 -7.99
CA ARG A 135 -3.49 -10.60 -7.87
C ARG A 135 -4.26 -10.47 -9.18
N LYS A 136 -5.54 -10.19 -9.05
CA LYS A 136 -6.40 -9.82 -10.16
C LYS A 136 -7.05 -8.47 -9.83
N VAL A 137 -6.80 -7.47 -10.66
CA VAL A 137 -7.37 -6.13 -10.52
C VAL A 137 -8.44 -5.97 -11.59
N THR A 138 -9.68 -5.74 -11.19
CA THR A 138 -10.81 -5.51 -12.09
C THR A 138 -11.33 -4.09 -11.90
N LEU A 139 -11.46 -3.35 -12.98
CA LEU A 139 -11.98 -1.97 -13.03
C LEU A 139 -13.33 -1.98 -13.72
N GLU A 140 -14.32 -1.31 -13.13
CA GLU A 140 -15.69 -1.29 -13.63
C GLU A 140 -16.21 0.13 -13.81
N VAL A 141 -17.10 0.30 -14.80
CA VAL A 141 -17.95 1.49 -14.99
C VAL A 141 -19.39 1.03 -14.95
N GLY A 142 -20.12 1.40 -13.90
CA GLY A 142 -21.40 0.76 -13.58
C GLY A 142 -21.21 -0.72 -13.30
N ASP A 143 -21.95 -1.57 -14.02
CA ASP A 143 -21.89 -3.03 -13.90
C ASP A 143 -21.01 -3.70 -14.97
N GLN A 144 -20.18 -2.94 -15.68
CA GLN A 144 -19.35 -3.44 -16.77
C GLN A 144 -17.87 -3.43 -16.42
N ASP A 145 -17.21 -4.57 -16.57
CA ASP A 145 -15.75 -4.69 -16.52
C ASP A 145 -15.15 -3.97 -17.72
N VAL A 146 -14.40 -2.89 -17.50
CA VAL A 146 -13.73 -2.11 -18.56
C VAL A 146 -12.27 -2.46 -18.72
N ALA A 147 -11.63 -2.94 -17.65
CA ALA A 147 -10.26 -3.43 -17.70
C ALA A 147 -10.00 -4.45 -16.58
N THR A 148 -9.28 -5.50 -16.90
CA THR A 148 -8.82 -6.50 -15.92
C THR A 148 -7.34 -6.76 -16.14
N LEU A 149 -6.55 -6.72 -15.06
CA LEU A 149 -5.12 -6.99 -15.05
C LEU A 149 -4.82 -8.13 -14.07
N LEU A 150 -4.20 -9.19 -14.59
CA LEU A 150 -3.68 -10.31 -13.81
C LEU A 150 -2.21 -10.05 -13.52
N LEU A 151 -1.81 -10.19 -12.27
CA LEU A 151 -0.44 -10.01 -11.78
C LEU A 151 0.04 -11.34 -11.19
N GLY A 152 1.25 -11.71 -11.53
CA GLY A 152 1.85 -12.98 -11.12
C GLY A 152 3.16 -12.82 -10.35
N ASP A 153 4.13 -13.67 -10.63
CA ASP A 153 5.43 -13.68 -9.94
C ASP A 153 6.23 -12.40 -10.23
N SER A 154 7.14 -12.06 -9.32
CA SER A 154 8.06 -10.93 -9.48
C SER A 154 9.36 -11.37 -10.17
N PRO A 155 9.74 -10.76 -11.30
CA PRO A 155 11.06 -10.97 -11.90
C PRO A 155 12.18 -10.25 -11.18
N GLY A 156 11.87 -9.31 -10.27
CA GLY A 156 12.85 -8.53 -9.53
C GLY A 156 12.24 -7.39 -8.73
N PHE A 157 13.09 -6.55 -8.15
CA PHE A 157 12.65 -5.46 -7.28
C PHE A 157 11.66 -4.52 -7.99
N LYS A 158 10.49 -4.27 -7.37
CA LYS A 158 9.39 -3.43 -7.86
C LYS A 158 8.79 -3.85 -9.20
N ARG A 159 9.14 -5.02 -9.72
CA ARG A 159 8.62 -5.49 -10.99
C ARG A 159 7.69 -6.68 -10.79
N GLN A 160 6.73 -6.82 -11.70
CA GLN A 160 5.74 -7.88 -11.66
C GLN A 160 5.41 -8.36 -13.06
N PHE A 161 5.33 -9.68 -13.24
CA PHE A 161 4.72 -10.20 -14.46
C PHE A 161 3.24 -9.90 -14.44
N ALA A 162 2.73 -9.46 -15.58
CA ALA A 162 1.35 -9.06 -15.72
C ALA A 162 0.77 -9.41 -17.08
N ARG A 163 -0.54 -9.62 -17.12
CA ARG A 163 -1.28 -9.89 -18.35
C ARG A 163 -2.66 -9.22 -18.27
N PRO A 164 -3.05 -8.35 -19.21
CA PRO A 164 -4.43 -7.92 -19.35
C PRO A 164 -5.33 -9.13 -19.68
N ALA A 165 -6.52 -9.19 -19.12
CA ALA A 165 -7.47 -10.24 -19.46
C ALA A 165 -7.78 -10.21 -20.95
N GLY A 166 -7.85 -11.39 -21.58
CA GLY A 166 -8.05 -11.51 -23.03
C GLY A 166 -6.79 -11.32 -23.88
N ASP A 167 -5.68 -10.79 -23.33
CA ASP A 167 -4.38 -10.76 -24.01
C ASP A 167 -3.66 -12.11 -23.83
N GLN A 168 -2.89 -12.53 -24.84
CA GLN A 168 -2.04 -13.72 -24.75
C GLN A 168 -0.64 -13.39 -24.21
N ALA A 169 -0.23 -12.14 -24.31
CA ALA A 169 1.12 -11.70 -23.98
C ALA A 169 1.29 -11.43 -22.47
N VAL A 170 2.41 -11.90 -21.96
CA VAL A 170 2.90 -11.62 -20.59
C VAL A 170 3.88 -10.47 -20.66
N TYR A 171 3.70 -9.50 -19.81
CA TYR A 171 4.53 -8.29 -19.72
C TYR A 171 5.25 -8.23 -18.38
N ASP A 172 6.40 -7.58 -18.35
CA ASP A 172 7.13 -7.22 -17.14
C ASP A 172 6.88 -5.72 -16.85
N LEU A 173 6.20 -5.42 -15.74
CA LEU A 173 5.74 -4.08 -15.39
C LEU A 173 6.38 -3.55 -14.11
N ASP A 174 6.55 -2.23 -14.02
CA ASP A 174 6.86 -1.53 -12.76
C ASP A 174 5.57 -1.28 -11.96
N LEU A 175 5.05 -2.36 -11.38
CA LEU A 175 3.83 -2.34 -10.56
C LEU A 175 3.95 -3.38 -9.44
N PRO A 176 4.60 -3.06 -8.33
CA PRO A 176 4.77 -4.01 -7.24
C PRO A 176 3.45 -4.35 -6.54
N LEU A 177 3.32 -5.58 -6.02
CA LEU A 177 2.09 -6.07 -5.41
C LEU A 177 1.59 -5.24 -4.22
N PHE A 178 2.47 -4.56 -3.49
CA PHE A 178 2.05 -3.71 -2.37
C PHE A 178 1.25 -2.47 -2.81
N GLU A 179 1.39 -2.02 -4.06
CA GLU A 179 0.58 -0.94 -4.61
C GLU A 179 -0.83 -1.41 -5.01
N VAL A 180 -0.99 -2.71 -5.27
CA VAL A 180 -2.25 -3.38 -5.57
C VAL A 180 -2.61 -4.35 -4.43
N SER A 181 -2.49 -3.89 -3.20
CA SER A 181 -2.83 -4.68 -2.02
C SER A 181 -4.30 -5.07 -2.03
N ASN A 182 -4.58 -6.36 -1.76
CA ASN A 182 -5.94 -6.86 -1.56
C ASN A 182 -6.36 -6.88 -0.08
N ARG A 183 -5.48 -6.40 0.82
CA ARG A 183 -5.80 -6.28 2.24
C ARG A 183 -6.62 -5.01 2.47
N VAL A 184 -7.77 -5.17 3.07
CA VAL A 184 -8.70 -4.05 3.37
C VAL A 184 -8.03 -2.98 4.23
N ASP A 185 -7.25 -3.39 5.25
CA ASP A 185 -6.61 -2.46 6.20
C ASP A 185 -5.66 -1.47 5.54
N ASP A 186 -5.08 -1.82 4.39
CA ASP A 186 -4.17 -0.94 3.65
C ASP A 186 -4.89 0.24 2.96
N TRP A 187 -6.23 0.21 2.90
CA TRP A 187 -7.05 1.20 2.19
C TRP A 187 -7.98 2.00 3.09
N LEU A 188 -7.94 1.77 4.40
CA LEU A 188 -8.79 2.47 5.36
C LEU A 188 -8.46 3.98 5.41
N LEU A 189 -9.49 4.81 5.51
CA LEU A 189 -9.34 6.21 5.86
C LEU A 189 -9.09 6.33 7.37
N HIS A 190 -7.89 6.67 7.80
CA HIS A 190 -7.43 6.56 9.20
C HIS A 190 -7.76 7.75 10.12
N ASP A 191 -8.59 8.70 9.70
CA ASP A 191 -8.88 9.93 10.47
C ASP A 191 -10.24 9.92 11.19
N ARG A 192 -11.03 8.84 11.06
CA ARG A 192 -12.44 8.78 11.54
C ARG A 192 -12.61 8.97 13.04
N LEU A 193 -11.62 8.63 13.84
CA LEU A 193 -11.62 8.81 15.30
C LEU A 193 -10.92 10.10 15.74
N ARG A 194 -10.28 10.82 14.86
CA ARG A 194 -9.59 12.07 15.21
C ARG A 194 -10.60 13.16 15.54
N VAL A 195 -10.22 14.01 16.49
CA VAL A 195 -10.97 15.19 16.90
C VAL A 195 -10.07 16.42 16.77
N ASP A 196 -10.61 17.49 16.22
CA ASP A 196 -9.90 18.76 16.17
C ASP A 196 -9.66 19.27 17.60
N GLN A 197 -8.40 19.29 18.02
CA GLN A 197 -7.99 19.69 19.37
C GLN A 197 -8.44 21.13 19.71
N ALA A 198 -8.50 22.00 18.71
CA ALA A 198 -8.93 23.40 18.90
C ALA A 198 -10.43 23.51 19.23
N LYS A 199 -11.22 22.52 18.79
CA LYS A 199 -12.67 22.46 19.05
C LYS A 199 -13.01 21.73 20.34
N LEU A 200 -12.06 21.10 21.01
CA LEU A 200 -12.31 20.33 22.21
C LEU A 200 -12.49 21.27 23.43
N THR A 201 -13.67 21.25 24.03
CA THR A 201 -14.04 22.12 25.17
C THR A 201 -14.25 21.35 26.46
N GLY A 202 -14.42 20.02 26.42
CA GLY A 202 -14.57 19.20 27.60
C GLY A 202 -14.27 17.72 27.33
N ILE A 203 -13.84 17.03 28.38
CA ILE A 203 -13.55 15.60 28.37
C ILE A 203 -14.06 15.03 29.68
N ALA A 204 -14.93 14.03 29.61
CA ALA A 204 -15.53 13.38 30.76
C ALA A 204 -15.42 11.87 30.69
N THR A 205 -15.20 11.26 31.86
CA THR A 205 -15.37 9.82 32.13
C THR A 205 -16.35 9.65 33.29
N ALA A 206 -16.57 8.41 33.74
CA ALA A 206 -17.38 8.16 34.96
C ALA A 206 -16.76 8.78 36.23
N ASP A 207 -15.42 8.91 36.30
CA ASP A 207 -14.69 9.24 37.51
C ASP A 207 -14.20 10.69 37.58
N TRP A 208 -14.09 11.36 36.42
CA TRP A 208 -13.59 12.74 36.33
C TRP A 208 -14.10 13.44 35.08
N GLN A 209 -14.15 14.77 35.17
CA GLN A 209 -14.45 15.64 34.05
C GLN A 209 -13.55 16.86 34.08
N ILE A 210 -13.02 17.21 32.90
CA ILE A 210 -12.32 18.48 32.69
C ILE A 210 -13.07 19.31 31.65
N THR A 211 -13.15 20.59 31.88
CA THR A 211 -13.77 21.57 30.97
C THR A 211 -12.81 22.73 30.72
N LYS A 212 -12.89 23.29 29.52
CA LYS A 212 -12.08 24.44 29.10
C LYS A 212 -12.91 25.69 29.26
N ASP A 213 -12.49 26.59 30.14
CA ASP A 213 -13.01 27.94 30.25
C ASP A 213 -12.00 28.91 29.65
N LYS A 214 -12.37 29.52 28.52
CA LYS A 214 -11.45 30.31 27.66
C LYS A 214 -10.21 29.47 27.28
N ASP A 215 -9.06 29.76 27.83
CA ASP A 215 -7.80 29.05 27.58
C ASP A 215 -7.33 28.18 28.75
N THR A 216 -8.16 28.04 29.80
CA THR A 216 -7.78 27.34 31.03
C THR A 216 -8.64 26.10 31.21
N TRP A 217 -8.02 24.96 31.43
CA TRP A 217 -8.71 23.72 31.79
C TRP A 217 -8.95 23.67 33.30
N GLN A 218 -10.13 23.20 33.66
CA GLN A 218 -10.57 23.05 35.07
C GLN A 218 -11.02 21.61 35.29
N LEU A 219 -10.71 21.04 36.46
CA LEU A 219 -11.14 19.72 36.88
C LEU A 219 -12.36 19.88 37.79
N GLU A 220 -13.47 19.28 37.41
CA GLU A 220 -14.73 19.36 38.17
C GLU A 220 -14.55 18.81 39.59
N GLY A 221 -15.10 19.54 40.58
CA GLY A 221 -15.00 19.17 42.00
C GLY A 221 -13.56 19.26 42.55
N SER A 222 -12.66 19.99 41.91
CA SER A 222 -11.33 20.28 42.45
C SER A 222 -11.06 21.78 42.51
N THR A 223 -10.39 22.23 43.56
CA THR A 223 -9.83 23.59 43.66
C THR A 223 -8.45 23.66 43.00
N ASP A 224 -7.78 22.52 42.88
CA ASP A 224 -6.48 22.41 42.22
C ASP A 224 -6.68 22.41 40.68
N LYS A 225 -5.83 23.16 40.00
CA LYS A 225 -5.82 23.17 38.52
C LYS A 225 -5.19 21.89 38.00
N PRO A 226 -5.71 21.34 36.90
CA PRO A 226 -5.07 20.22 36.22
C PRO A 226 -3.63 20.57 35.80
N ASP A 227 -2.76 19.58 35.83
CA ASP A 227 -1.40 19.71 35.28
C ASP A 227 -1.45 20.01 33.78
N PRO A 228 -0.91 21.13 33.32
CA PRO A 228 -0.95 21.47 31.90
C PRO A 228 -0.33 20.41 30.99
N ALA A 229 0.73 19.73 31.43
CA ALA A 229 1.37 18.68 30.63
C ALA A 229 0.47 17.43 30.48
N ALA A 230 -0.23 17.03 31.56
CA ALA A 230 -1.19 15.93 31.50
C ALA A 230 -2.36 16.24 30.55
N VAL A 231 -2.88 17.47 30.59
CA VAL A 231 -3.97 17.89 29.71
C VAL A 231 -3.53 17.98 28.26
N ILE A 232 -2.37 18.57 27.97
CA ILE A 232 -1.81 18.65 26.61
C ILE A 232 -1.64 17.23 26.02
N ASN A 233 -1.09 16.32 26.81
CA ASN A 233 -0.92 14.93 26.39
C ASN A 233 -2.27 14.24 26.09
N LEU A 234 -3.26 14.40 26.97
CA LEU A 234 -4.60 13.85 26.79
C LEU A 234 -5.27 14.37 25.50
N VAL A 235 -5.31 15.69 25.35
CA VAL A 235 -5.88 16.36 24.17
C VAL A 235 -5.15 15.95 22.90
N GLY A 236 -3.81 15.88 22.97
CA GLY A 236 -2.98 15.44 21.86
C GLY A 236 -3.26 13.99 21.42
N ARG A 237 -3.43 13.07 22.37
CA ARG A 237 -3.76 11.66 22.09
C ARG A 237 -5.15 11.51 21.47
N LEU A 238 -6.14 12.22 22.02
CA LEU A 238 -7.51 12.20 21.46
C LEU A 238 -7.59 12.83 20.07
N GLY A 239 -6.83 13.91 19.84
CA GLY A 239 -6.76 14.55 18.52
C GLY A 239 -6.06 13.69 17.46
N ASN A 240 -5.24 12.73 17.87
CA ASN A 240 -4.50 11.82 16.99
C ASN A 240 -4.90 10.35 17.17
N LEU A 241 -6.06 10.08 17.78
CA LEU A 241 -6.50 8.72 18.01
C LEU A 241 -6.64 7.97 16.67
N GLY A 242 -5.86 6.92 16.51
CA GLY A 242 -5.86 6.04 15.35
C GLY A 242 -6.48 4.68 15.64
N TYR A 243 -6.57 3.84 14.62
CA TYR A 243 -7.01 2.45 14.72
C TYR A 243 -6.24 1.57 13.72
N ARG A 244 -6.21 0.26 13.99
CA ARG A 244 -5.46 -0.74 13.20
C ARG A 244 -6.33 -1.43 12.16
N GLY A 245 -7.65 -1.43 12.36
CA GLY A 245 -8.60 -2.07 11.47
C GLY A 245 -10.02 -1.69 11.83
N VAL A 246 -10.96 -2.10 11.00
CA VAL A 246 -12.40 -1.91 11.16
C VAL A 246 -13.07 -3.28 11.18
N LEU A 247 -13.94 -3.50 12.17
CA LEU A 247 -14.55 -4.80 12.46
C LEU A 247 -16.00 -4.93 11.90
N GLY A 248 -16.42 -3.95 11.07
CA GLY A 248 -17.77 -3.86 10.56
C GLY A 248 -18.74 -3.15 11.52
N THR A 249 -20.04 -3.28 11.27
CA THR A 249 -21.10 -2.56 12.01
C THR A 249 -21.86 -3.43 13.02
N ALA A 250 -21.71 -4.76 12.94
CA ALA A 250 -22.40 -5.68 13.84
C ALA A 250 -21.70 -5.76 15.20
N ASP A 251 -22.47 -5.64 16.29
CA ASP A 251 -21.98 -5.94 17.62
C ASP A 251 -21.77 -7.45 17.79
N LYS A 252 -20.70 -7.81 18.47
CA LYS A 252 -20.35 -9.21 18.72
C LYS A 252 -19.97 -9.41 20.19
N PRO A 253 -20.33 -10.56 20.79
CA PRO A 253 -20.01 -10.85 22.20
C PRO A 253 -18.51 -10.80 22.53
N GLU A 254 -17.63 -11.09 21.55
CA GLU A 254 -16.19 -11.01 21.70
C GLU A 254 -15.66 -9.58 21.84
N TYR A 255 -16.44 -8.56 21.43
CA TYR A 255 -16.07 -7.14 21.58
C TYR A 255 -16.17 -6.65 23.02
N ASN A 256 -16.89 -7.41 23.90
CA ASN A 256 -17.03 -7.14 25.32
C ASN A 256 -17.52 -5.72 25.67
N GLN A 257 -18.40 -5.16 24.85
CA GLN A 257 -18.88 -3.77 24.97
C GLN A 257 -19.76 -3.51 26.20
N THR A 258 -20.21 -4.57 26.90
CA THR A 258 -20.98 -4.47 28.17
C THR A 258 -20.11 -4.15 29.37
N THR A 259 -18.80 -4.41 29.29
CA THR A 259 -17.82 -4.13 30.35
C THR A 259 -16.66 -3.31 29.78
N PRO A 260 -16.87 -2.02 29.51
CA PRO A 260 -15.86 -1.18 28.93
C PRO A 260 -14.69 -0.97 29.89
N ALA A 261 -13.47 -0.93 29.35
CA ALA A 261 -12.28 -0.51 30.06
C ALA A 261 -12.22 1.02 30.22
N LEU A 262 -12.84 1.74 29.29
CA LEU A 262 -12.94 3.20 29.31
C LEU A 262 -14.18 3.65 28.53
N ASP A 263 -15.05 4.43 29.18
CA ASP A 263 -16.07 5.26 28.53
C ASP A 263 -15.66 6.72 28.61
N LEU A 264 -15.58 7.38 27.44
CA LEU A 264 -15.07 8.74 27.32
C LEU A 264 -16.04 9.59 26.50
N THR A 265 -16.45 10.73 27.04
CA THR A 265 -17.28 11.72 26.33
C THR A 265 -16.50 12.98 26.07
N LEU A 266 -16.40 13.36 24.81
CA LEU A 266 -15.77 14.59 24.33
C LEU A 266 -16.84 15.65 24.07
N GLN A 267 -16.64 16.86 24.57
CA GLN A 267 -17.49 18.02 24.30
C GLN A 267 -16.78 18.91 23.27
N LEU A 268 -17.49 19.33 22.25
CA LEU A 268 -16.95 20.16 21.18
C LEU A 268 -17.53 21.59 21.25
N ALA A 269 -16.80 22.53 20.65
CA ALA A 269 -17.16 23.96 20.69
C ALA A 269 -18.48 24.29 19.99
N ASP A 270 -18.96 23.45 19.11
CA ASP A 270 -20.27 23.56 18.45
C ASP A 270 -21.42 23.00 19.31
N GLY A 271 -21.12 22.55 20.53
CA GLY A 271 -22.08 21.94 21.45
C GLY A 271 -22.35 20.44 21.20
N SER A 272 -21.74 19.85 20.18
CA SER A 272 -21.85 18.41 19.94
C SER A 272 -21.02 17.60 20.94
N HIS A 273 -21.41 16.34 21.10
CA HIS A 273 -20.71 15.37 21.96
C HIS A 273 -20.32 14.16 21.15
N ARG A 274 -19.13 13.62 21.40
CA ARG A 274 -18.68 12.36 20.85
C ARG A 274 -18.30 11.41 21.97
N THR A 275 -18.96 10.27 22.05
CA THR A 275 -18.70 9.25 23.06
C THR A 275 -17.92 8.11 22.45
N TYR A 276 -16.83 7.71 23.11
CA TYR A 276 -16.04 6.52 22.83
C TYR A 276 -16.24 5.49 23.92
N ARG A 277 -16.70 4.31 23.54
CA ARG A 277 -16.74 3.14 24.41
C ARG A 277 -15.62 2.20 23.99
N ILE A 278 -14.68 1.98 24.86
CA ILE A 278 -13.47 1.19 24.62
C ILE A 278 -13.46 -0.02 25.55
N SER A 279 -13.41 -1.22 25.01
CA SER A 279 -13.38 -2.46 25.77
C SER A 279 -12.22 -3.35 25.30
N LYS A 280 -11.66 -4.14 26.21
CA LYS A 280 -10.70 -5.18 25.87
C LYS A 280 -11.46 -6.35 25.25
N ALA A 281 -11.08 -6.77 24.05
CA ALA A 281 -11.69 -7.91 23.39
C ALA A 281 -11.42 -9.20 24.18
N LYS A 282 -12.37 -10.12 24.17
CA LYS A 282 -12.22 -11.44 24.84
C LYS A 282 -11.14 -12.24 24.11
N ASP A 283 -10.34 -12.93 24.88
CA ASP A 283 -9.29 -13.85 24.39
C ASP A 283 -8.29 -13.19 23.41
N SER A 284 -8.12 -11.85 23.50
CA SER A 284 -7.23 -11.06 22.65
C SER A 284 -6.50 -9.99 23.46
N GLN A 285 -5.41 -9.50 22.89
CA GLN A 285 -4.71 -8.30 23.39
C GLN A 285 -5.26 -7.01 22.80
N ASP A 286 -6.13 -7.13 21.81
CA ASP A 286 -6.71 -5.99 21.11
C ASP A 286 -7.82 -5.33 21.95
N TYR A 287 -8.07 -4.07 21.63
CA TYR A 287 -9.20 -3.29 22.12
C TYR A 287 -10.18 -3.00 20.99
N VAL A 288 -11.44 -2.90 21.35
CA VAL A 288 -12.52 -2.54 20.43
C VAL A 288 -13.11 -1.21 20.88
N LEU A 289 -13.11 -0.24 19.99
CA LEU A 289 -13.73 1.08 20.22
C LEU A 289 -15.01 1.19 19.39
N LYS A 290 -16.06 1.62 20.04
CA LYS A 290 -17.31 2.09 19.43
C LYS A 290 -17.45 3.59 19.67
N ALA A 291 -17.47 4.38 18.59
CA ALA A 291 -17.85 5.79 18.65
C ALA A 291 -19.37 5.90 18.43
N ALA A 292 -20.07 6.72 19.24
CA ALA A 292 -21.52 6.81 19.18
C ALA A 292 -22.03 7.40 17.85
N ASP A 293 -21.25 8.27 17.22
CA ASP A 293 -21.55 8.94 15.95
C ASP A 293 -21.09 8.14 14.71
N GLN A 294 -20.53 6.94 14.90
CA GLN A 294 -20.03 6.08 13.82
C GLN A 294 -20.74 4.72 13.85
N PRO A 295 -21.11 4.15 12.72
CA PRO A 295 -21.76 2.82 12.71
C PRO A 295 -20.78 1.68 13.00
N TRP A 296 -19.49 1.87 12.73
CA TRP A 296 -18.47 0.82 12.77
C TRP A 296 -17.86 0.62 14.16
N TYR A 297 -17.32 -0.58 14.38
CA TYR A 297 -16.42 -0.95 15.46
C TYR A 297 -14.98 -0.87 14.97
N PHE A 298 -14.10 -0.29 15.78
CA PHE A 298 -12.70 -0.07 15.45
C PHE A 298 -11.80 -0.98 16.28
N LYS A 299 -10.80 -1.56 15.64
CA LYS A 299 -9.77 -2.37 16.29
C LYS A 299 -8.59 -1.48 16.66
N LEU A 300 -8.18 -1.49 17.94
CA LEU A 300 -7.03 -0.76 18.47
C LEU A 300 -6.09 -1.72 19.20
N SER A 301 -4.81 -1.35 19.29
CA SER A 301 -3.86 -1.99 20.19
C SER A 301 -3.77 -1.23 21.52
N GLU A 302 -3.15 -1.85 22.53
CA GLU A 302 -2.86 -1.19 23.79
C GLU A 302 -2.00 0.07 23.58
N PHE A 303 -1.06 0.03 22.64
CA PHE A 303 -0.22 1.17 22.27
C PHE A 303 -1.02 2.38 21.76
N ASP A 304 -2.09 2.15 20.99
CA ASP A 304 -2.95 3.24 20.50
C ASP A 304 -3.71 3.94 21.65
N LEU A 305 -3.85 3.27 22.79
CA LEU A 305 -4.56 3.71 23.99
C LEU A 305 -3.62 4.08 25.14
N GLU A 306 -2.31 4.05 24.91
CA GLU A 306 -1.32 4.38 25.94
C GLU A 306 -1.59 5.76 26.55
N GLY A 307 -1.63 5.83 27.88
CA GLY A 307 -1.92 7.06 28.61
C GLY A 307 -3.40 7.49 28.60
N LEU A 308 -4.31 6.73 27.95
CA LEU A 308 -5.76 6.93 28.06
C LEU A 308 -6.37 5.95 29.09
N LEU A 309 -6.00 4.67 29.03
CA LEU A 309 -6.59 3.63 29.88
C LEU A 309 -6.30 3.80 31.37
N ASP A 310 -5.14 4.33 31.70
CA ASP A 310 -4.68 4.50 33.07
C ASP A 310 -4.81 5.94 33.61
N LEU A 311 -5.46 6.83 32.83
CA LEU A 311 -5.69 8.21 33.20
C LEU A 311 -6.74 8.29 34.32
N ASN A 312 -6.37 8.96 35.38
CA ASN A 312 -7.25 9.19 36.53
C ASN A 312 -7.09 10.62 37.07
N ARG A 313 -7.91 10.96 38.06
CA ARG A 313 -7.92 12.29 38.68
C ARG A 313 -6.55 12.72 39.23
N ASP A 314 -5.82 11.82 39.86
CA ASP A 314 -4.50 12.10 40.44
C ASP A 314 -3.47 12.42 39.36
N LYS A 315 -3.47 11.66 38.26
CA LYS A 315 -2.58 11.93 37.11
C LYS A 315 -2.93 13.26 36.43
N LEU A 316 -4.21 13.60 36.33
CA LEU A 316 -4.63 14.90 35.81
C LEU A 316 -4.16 16.07 36.69
N LEU A 317 -3.96 15.85 37.98
CA LEU A 317 -3.43 16.83 38.92
C LEU A 317 -1.89 16.79 39.04
N GLY A 318 -1.20 15.98 38.23
CA GLY A 318 0.25 15.81 38.29
C GLY A 318 0.75 15.14 39.57
N LYS A 319 -0.15 14.46 40.31
CA LYS A 319 0.21 13.73 41.53
C LYS A 319 0.85 12.40 41.14
N ALA A 320 2.02 12.10 41.69
CA ALA A 320 2.68 10.82 41.48
C ALA A 320 1.77 9.67 41.98
N PRO A 321 1.73 8.50 41.29
CA PRO A 321 0.92 7.37 41.74
C PRO A 321 1.36 6.98 43.17
N LYS A 322 0.39 6.80 44.08
CA LYS A 322 0.62 6.29 45.44
C LYS A 322 1.28 4.91 45.33
N GLY A 323 2.61 4.84 45.59
CA GLY A 323 3.37 3.59 45.55
C GLY A 323 4.56 3.57 44.57
N ALA A 324 4.85 4.65 43.86
CA ALA A 324 6.13 4.72 43.16
C ALA A 324 7.27 4.91 44.16
N PRO A 325 8.38 4.14 44.06
CA PRO A 325 9.57 4.41 44.87
C PRO A 325 10.03 5.85 44.61
N PRO A 326 10.50 6.60 45.63
CA PRO A 326 10.99 7.95 45.41
C PRO A 326 12.10 7.91 44.35
N ALA A 327 11.98 8.74 43.32
CA ALA A 327 13.03 8.94 42.35
C ALA A 327 14.32 9.29 43.13
N ALA A 328 15.33 8.45 43.00
CA ALA A 328 16.63 8.64 43.61
C ALA A 328 17.15 10.03 43.24
N GLY A 329 17.41 10.82 44.27
CA GLY A 329 17.62 12.24 44.25
C GLY A 329 18.55 12.75 43.14
N ALA A 330 18.13 13.85 42.57
CA ALA A 330 19.04 14.79 41.94
C ALA A 330 20.04 15.22 43.04
N ALA A 331 21.24 14.69 42.95
CA ALA A 331 22.36 15.17 43.77
C ALA A 331 22.62 16.62 43.38
N THR A 332 22.33 17.49 44.34
CA THR A 332 22.75 18.91 44.34
C THR A 332 24.27 18.91 44.37
N GLU A 333 24.92 19.11 43.27
CA GLU A 333 26.33 19.50 43.24
C GLU A 333 26.48 20.91 43.74
N THR A 334 26.87 20.97 45.02
CA THR A 334 27.36 22.19 45.67
C THR A 334 28.72 22.57 45.06
N SER A 335 28.73 23.60 44.26
CA SER A 335 29.95 24.24 43.80
C SER A 335 30.77 24.78 44.96
N ASN A 336 32.02 24.41 45.07
CA ASN A 336 33.03 25.10 45.85
C ASN A 336 34.22 25.45 44.94
N PRO A 337 34.68 26.71 44.91
CA PRO A 337 35.74 27.14 44.05
C PRO A 337 37.08 27.11 44.76
N THR A 338 38.11 26.47 44.18
CA THR A 338 39.50 26.81 44.57
C THR A 338 40.46 26.69 43.38
N THR A 339 41.01 27.79 43.11
CA THR A 339 42.19 28.26 42.36
C THR A 339 43.32 27.25 42.17
N GLY A 340 43.97 27.27 40.98
CA GLY A 340 45.33 26.76 40.80
C GLY A 340 45.75 26.51 39.35
N VAL A 341 46.23 27.51 38.76
CA VAL A 341 47.31 27.74 37.76
C VAL A 341 48.19 26.53 37.40
N VAL A 342 48.42 26.33 36.11
CA VAL A 342 49.66 26.26 35.27
C VAL A 342 49.50 25.27 34.09
N ALA A 343 49.64 25.79 32.90
CA ALA A 343 50.00 25.07 31.65
C ALA A 343 51.57 25.01 31.54
N PRO A 344 52.22 24.52 30.50
CA PRO A 344 51.82 23.75 29.29
C PRO A 344 52.76 22.53 29.02
N ALA A 345 52.50 21.73 28.00
CA ALA A 345 53.44 21.30 26.91
C ALA A 345 52.93 20.06 26.16
N GLU A 346 52.80 20.25 24.89
CA GLU A 346 53.09 19.44 23.72
C GLU A 346 53.60 17.98 23.90
N THR A 347 53.00 17.05 23.15
CA THR A 347 53.64 16.37 22.01
C THR A 347 52.75 15.22 21.44
N ASN A 348 52.48 15.28 20.15
CA ASN A 348 52.12 14.12 19.32
C ASN A 348 53.43 13.35 18.97
N PRO A 349 53.49 12.05 18.68
CA PRO A 349 53.00 11.53 17.42
C PRO A 349 52.57 10.03 17.34
N THR A 350 51.78 9.73 16.32
CA THR A 350 51.84 8.59 15.37
C THR A 350 51.98 7.14 15.90
N ALA A 351 51.02 6.27 15.56
CA ALA A 351 51.24 5.05 14.76
C ALA A 351 49.96 4.18 14.65
N SER A 352 49.60 3.93 13.43
CA SER A 352 49.18 2.66 12.77
C SER A 352 48.78 1.47 13.64
N GLY A 353 47.60 0.93 13.34
CA GLY A 353 47.18 -0.40 13.79
C GLY A 353 45.93 -0.87 13.05
N SER A 354 46.14 -1.52 11.92
CA SER A 354 45.17 -2.28 11.14
C SER A 354 44.50 -3.37 12.00
N ALA A 355 43.18 -3.42 12.06
CA ALA A 355 42.44 -4.56 12.55
C ALA A 355 41.57 -5.14 11.43
N GLN A 356 41.86 -6.39 11.12
CA GLN A 356 41.30 -7.30 10.12
C GLN A 356 39.92 -7.82 10.59
N PRO A 357 38.93 -8.02 9.72
CA PRO A 357 37.64 -8.59 10.09
C PRO A 357 37.69 -10.12 10.20
N PRO A 358 36.84 -10.74 11.02
CA PRO A 358 36.85 -12.19 11.23
C PRO A 358 36.20 -12.96 10.07
N SER A 359 36.84 -14.07 9.72
CA SER A 359 36.48 -15.06 8.71
C SER A 359 35.29 -15.94 9.11
N LEU A 360 34.40 -16.19 8.16
CA LEU A 360 33.30 -17.15 8.20
C LEU A 360 33.80 -18.61 8.09
N PRO A 361 33.17 -19.59 8.72
CA PRO A 361 33.48 -21.02 8.53
C PRO A 361 32.75 -21.59 7.31
N SER A 362 33.48 -22.47 6.58
CA SER A 362 33.02 -23.22 5.41
C SER A 362 32.07 -24.38 5.79
N PRO A 363 31.17 -24.83 4.90
CA PRO A 363 30.26 -25.95 5.18
C PRO A 363 30.96 -27.30 4.98
N THR A 364 30.68 -28.22 5.93
CA THR A 364 31.09 -29.64 5.88
C THR A 364 30.03 -30.44 5.12
N THR A 365 30.51 -31.18 4.14
CA THR A 365 29.77 -32.19 3.38
C THR A 365 29.55 -33.46 4.21
N GLN A 366 28.31 -33.92 4.30
CA GLN A 366 27.92 -35.35 4.30
C GLN A 366 26.50 -35.45 3.78
#